data_17effad72c91b10e18f06fceb1f05e88
#
_entry.id   17effad72c91b10e18f06fceb1f05e88
#
_cell.length_a   1.000
_cell.length_b   1.000
_cell.length_c   1.000
_cell.angle_alpha   90.00
_cell.angle_beta   90.00
_cell.angle_gamma   90.00
#
_symmetry.space_group_name_H-M   'P 1'
#
loop_
_entity.id
_entity.type
_entity.pdbx_description
1 polymer ?
#
loop_
_entity_poly.entity_id
_entity_poly.type
_entity_poly.pdbx_seq_one_letter_code
_entity_poly.pdbx_strand_id
1 'polypeptide(L)'
;MAKKVLPAVLALILLLSACGSRLPSPTGTPAHQEPSPTVAPTPESTPYDGPVSPLSGLPMGKEWVNRRPVAIMLNNLKEALPQLGQSQADVIYEVPAEGGITRMLAVYQSLDGVGKIGSIRSARPYYLE
;
A
#
# COMPACT_ATOMS: atom_id res chain seq x y z
N MET A 1 18.12 1.57 -61.98
CA MET A 1 16.77 1.84 -61.38
C MET A 1 16.80 2.68 -60.11
N ALA A 2 17.95 2.97 -59.49
CA ALA A 2 18.08 3.69 -58.23
C ALA A 2 17.85 5.23 -58.29
N LYS A 3 18.02 5.86 -59.48
CA LYS A 3 17.96 7.33 -59.59
C LYS A 3 16.57 7.96 -59.55
N LYS A 4 15.48 7.19 -59.68
CA LYS A 4 14.10 7.71 -59.65
C LYS A 4 13.40 7.56 -58.33
N VAL A 5 13.96 6.83 -57.37
CA VAL A 5 13.36 6.58 -56.05
C VAL A 5 13.71 7.71 -55.06
N LEU A 6 14.89 8.33 -55.22
CA LEU A 6 15.37 9.36 -54.31
C LEU A 6 14.48 10.60 -54.22
N PRO A 7 13.96 11.18 -55.35
CA PRO A 7 13.08 12.33 -55.27
C PRO A 7 11.69 12.01 -54.66
N ALA A 8 11.21 10.77 -54.84
CA ALA A 8 9.94 10.35 -54.27
C ALA A 8 9.98 10.21 -52.73
N VAL A 9 11.10 9.72 -52.22
CA VAL A 9 11.32 9.63 -50.75
C VAL A 9 11.47 11.00 -50.12
N LEU A 10 12.18 11.91 -50.80
CA LEU A 10 12.37 13.29 -50.32
C LEU A 10 11.03 14.08 -50.28
N ALA A 11 10.16 13.87 -51.28
CA ALA A 11 8.83 14.47 -51.30
C ALA A 11 7.89 13.96 -50.20
N LEU A 12 8.01 12.67 -49.84
CA LEU A 12 7.23 12.04 -48.78
C LEU A 12 7.65 12.57 -47.39
N ILE A 13 8.93 12.84 -47.15
CA ILE A 13 9.45 13.40 -45.90
C ILE A 13 8.99 14.84 -45.68
N LEU A 14 8.88 15.63 -46.76
CA LEU A 14 8.39 17.04 -46.69
C LEU A 14 6.89 17.14 -46.40
N LEU A 15 6.10 16.13 -46.77
CA LEU A 15 4.66 16.14 -46.47
C LEU A 15 4.31 15.77 -45.03
N LEU A 16 5.22 15.15 -44.28
CA LEU A 16 5.02 14.78 -42.88
C LEU A 16 5.33 15.91 -41.89
N SER A 17 5.97 17.01 -42.34
CA SER A 17 6.36 18.14 -41.48
C SER A 17 5.27 19.21 -41.31
N ALA A 18 4.10 19.06 -41.93
CA ALA A 18 3.04 20.11 -41.95
C ALA A 18 1.93 19.92 -40.90
N CYS A 19 2.04 18.95 -39.97
CA CYS A 19 1.12 18.82 -38.84
C CYS A 19 1.66 19.52 -37.60
N GLY A 20 1.87 20.83 -37.68
CA GLY A 20 2.01 21.70 -36.51
C GLY A 20 0.63 21.88 -35.85
N SER A 21 0.24 20.95 -34.99
CA SER A 21 -0.89 21.12 -34.11
C SER A 21 -0.62 22.30 -33.18
N ARG A 22 -1.27 23.46 -33.41
CA ARG A 22 -1.39 24.50 -32.41
C ARG A 22 -2.11 23.87 -31.23
N LEU A 23 -1.38 23.62 -30.14
CA LEU A 23 -2.02 23.37 -28.85
C LEU A 23 -2.89 24.59 -28.52
N PRO A 24 -4.18 24.45 -28.25
CA PRO A 24 -4.92 25.53 -27.64
C PRO A 24 -4.29 25.84 -26.28
N SER A 25 -3.98 27.11 -26.07
CA SER A 25 -3.58 27.64 -24.76
C SER A 25 -4.64 27.20 -23.75
N PRO A 26 -4.25 26.66 -22.59
CA PRO A 26 -5.24 26.34 -21.57
C PRO A 26 -5.89 27.64 -21.13
N THR A 27 -7.10 27.89 -21.60
CA THR A 27 -8.01 28.87 -21.00
C THR A 27 -8.16 28.41 -19.55
N GLY A 28 -7.74 29.26 -18.62
CA GLY A 28 -7.73 28.95 -17.19
C GLY A 28 -9.11 28.42 -16.77
N THR A 29 -9.18 27.14 -16.51
CA THR A 29 -10.28 26.55 -15.75
C THR A 29 -10.28 27.24 -14.41
N PRO A 30 -11.39 27.85 -13.95
CA PRO A 30 -11.45 28.37 -12.61
C PRO A 30 -11.06 27.25 -11.66
N ALA A 31 -10.03 27.51 -10.83
CA ALA A 31 -9.60 26.57 -9.81
C ALA A 31 -10.83 26.15 -9.01
N HIS A 32 -11.23 24.91 -9.18
CA HIS A 32 -12.21 24.28 -8.30
C HIS A 32 -11.50 24.23 -6.95
N GLN A 33 -11.78 25.20 -6.08
CA GLN A 33 -11.39 25.15 -4.68
C GLN A 33 -12.13 23.96 -4.10
N GLU A 34 -11.43 22.83 -4.06
CA GLU A 34 -11.85 21.70 -3.25
C GLU A 34 -12.09 22.23 -1.83
N PRO A 35 -13.28 22.06 -1.27
CA PRO A 35 -13.54 22.55 0.08
C PRO A 35 -12.52 21.90 1.00
N SER A 36 -11.66 22.72 1.59
CA SER A 36 -10.70 22.30 2.63
C SER A 36 -11.47 21.41 3.61
N PRO A 37 -11.04 20.18 3.88
CA PRO A 37 -11.76 19.32 4.81
C PRO A 37 -11.88 20.05 6.13
N THR A 38 -13.09 20.45 6.47
CA THR A 38 -13.40 20.95 7.79
C THR A 38 -13.09 19.79 8.75
N VAL A 39 -11.96 19.90 9.44
CA VAL A 39 -11.57 18.93 10.46
C VAL A 39 -12.68 18.97 11.50
N ALA A 40 -13.53 17.94 11.50
CA ALA A 40 -14.48 17.76 12.57
C ALA A 40 -13.69 17.75 13.90
N PRO A 41 -14.18 18.38 14.96
CA PRO A 41 -13.48 18.37 16.23
C PRO A 41 -13.21 16.91 16.61
N THR A 42 -11.93 16.57 16.74
CA THR A 42 -11.52 15.26 17.27
C THR A 42 -12.20 15.11 18.62
N PRO A 43 -13.02 14.06 18.84
CA PRO A 43 -13.64 13.85 20.14
C PRO A 43 -12.54 13.84 21.19
N GLU A 44 -12.65 14.66 22.19
CA GLU A 44 -11.72 14.73 23.30
C GLU A 44 -11.71 13.34 23.96
N SER A 45 -10.63 12.60 23.73
CA SER A 45 -10.48 11.25 24.25
C SER A 45 -10.32 11.34 25.76
N THR A 46 -11.31 10.86 26.52
CA THR A 46 -11.13 10.65 27.95
C THR A 46 -9.91 9.76 28.16
N PRO A 47 -8.97 10.12 29.04
CA PRO A 47 -7.80 9.28 29.32
C PRO A 47 -8.25 7.87 29.72
N TYR A 48 -7.78 6.87 28.99
CA TYR A 48 -8.03 5.47 29.34
C TYR A 48 -7.01 5.04 30.41
N ASP A 49 -7.49 4.65 31.60
CA ASP A 49 -6.68 4.22 32.75
C ASP A 49 -6.64 2.69 32.91
N GLY A 50 -7.06 1.96 31.89
CA GLY A 50 -7.06 0.50 31.89
C GLY A 50 -5.78 -0.13 31.30
N PRO A 51 -5.70 -1.47 31.30
CA PRO A 51 -4.58 -2.19 30.68
C PRO A 51 -4.55 -2.00 29.17
N VAL A 52 -3.36 -1.78 28.63
CA VAL A 52 -3.12 -1.55 27.19
C VAL A 52 -2.15 -2.58 26.62
N SER A 53 -2.28 -2.83 25.33
CA SER A 53 -1.32 -3.67 24.58
C SER A 53 0.08 -3.01 24.63
N PRO A 54 1.12 -3.74 25.01
CA PRO A 54 2.50 -3.23 24.98
C PRO A 54 3.01 -3.00 23.55
N LEU A 55 2.33 -3.52 22.52
CA LEU A 55 2.70 -3.35 21.11
C LEU A 55 2.00 -2.16 20.46
N SER A 56 0.69 -2.02 20.64
CA SER A 56 -0.12 -1.01 19.96
C SER A 56 -0.56 0.15 20.87
N GLY A 57 -0.48 0.00 22.18
CA GLY A 57 -1.01 0.98 23.15
C GLY A 57 -2.54 1.00 23.24
N LEU A 58 -3.23 0.14 22.50
CA LEU A 58 -4.68 0.07 22.52
C LEU A 58 -5.20 -0.67 23.75
N PRO A 59 -6.42 -0.34 24.24
CA PRO A 59 -7.05 -1.06 25.32
C PRO A 59 -7.13 -2.56 25.09
N MET A 60 -6.79 -3.37 26.10
CA MET A 60 -6.88 -4.84 26.01
C MET A 60 -7.19 -5.46 27.38
N GLY A 61 -7.52 -6.76 27.38
CA GLY A 61 -7.72 -7.54 28.61
C GLY A 61 -6.42 -7.70 29.39
N LYS A 62 -6.48 -7.51 30.72
CA LYS A 62 -5.34 -7.59 31.64
C LYS A 62 -4.58 -8.94 31.54
N GLU A 63 -5.28 -10.01 31.24
CA GLU A 63 -4.76 -11.36 31.08
C GLU A 63 -3.80 -11.52 29.90
N TRP A 64 -3.84 -10.58 28.94
CA TRP A 64 -3.02 -10.63 27.71
C TRP A 64 -1.76 -9.76 27.77
N VAL A 65 -1.75 -8.71 28.61
CA VAL A 65 -0.67 -7.70 28.66
C VAL A 65 0.72 -8.32 28.83
N ASN A 66 0.85 -9.31 29.70
CA ASN A 66 2.14 -9.95 30.02
C ASN A 66 2.35 -11.29 29.28
N ARG A 67 1.50 -11.60 28.30
CA ARG A 67 1.69 -12.80 27.49
C ARG A 67 2.70 -12.55 26.36
N ARG A 68 3.35 -13.61 25.94
CA ARG A 68 4.23 -13.56 24.77
C ARG A 68 3.40 -13.33 23.53
N PRO A 69 3.70 -12.30 22.71
CA PRO A 69 3.02 -12.08 21.44
C PRO A 69 3.29 -13.21 20.45
N VAL A 70 2.38 -13.36 19.49
CA VAL A 70 2.47 -14.34 18.41
C VAL A 70 2.74 -13.60 17.10
N ALA A 71 3.80 -13.99 16.40
CA ALA A 71 4.14 -13.45 15.09
C ALA A 71 3.78 -14.47 13.99
N ILE A 72 3.05 -14.05 12.98
CA ILE A 72 2.56 -14.90 11.88
C ILE A 72 2.99 -14.29 10.56
N MET A 73 3.72 -15.06 9.74
CA MET A 73 4.12 -14.63 8.42
C MET A 73 2.98 -14.81 7.43
N LEU A 74 2.49 -13.72 6.85
CA LEU A 74 1.42 -13.68 5.87
C LEU A 74 1.97 -13.53 4.45
N ASN A 75 1.24 -14.11 3.50
CA ASN A 75 1.51 -13.96 2.08
C ASN A 75 1.10 -12.57 1.60
N ASN A 76 1.95 -11.88 0.84
CA ASN A 76 1.63 -10.57 0.27
C ASN A 76 1.55 -10.61 -1.27
N LEU A 77 1.28 -11.77 -1.84
CA LEU A 77 1.00 -11.88 -3.27
C LEU A 77 -0.44 -11.48 -3.58
N LYS A 78 -0.66 -10.93 -4.78
CA LYS A 78 -1.99 -10.53 -5.24
C LYS A 78 -2.99 -11.70 -5.24
N GLU A 79 -2.52 -12.90 -5.54
CA GLU A 79 -3.32 -14.13 -5.55
C GLU A 79 -3.75 -14.59 -4.14
N ALA A 80 -3.15 -14.02 -3.11
CA ALA A 80 -3.48 -14.34 -1.71
C ALA A 80 -4.56 -13.41 -1.12
N LEU A 81 -5.04 -12.47 -1.89
CA LEU A 81 -6.09 -11.54 -1.44
C LEU A 81 -7.48 -12.19 -1.54
N PRO A 82 -8.42 -11.83 -0.64
CA PRO A 82 -8.23 -10.95 0.52
C PRO A 82 -7.48 -11.62 1.67
N GLN A 83 -6.66 -10.84 2.38
CA GLN A 83 -6.00 -11.29 3.60
C GLN A 83 -7.02 -11.45 4.72
N LEU A 84 -6.85 -12.50 5.55
CA LEU A 84 -7.70 -12.77 6.70
C LEU A 84 -6.96 -12.50 8.01
N GLY A 85 -7.62 -11.84 8.94
CA GLY A 85 -7.10 -11.58 10.29
C GLY A 85 -6.01 -10.51 10.38
N GLN A 86 -5.52 -9.99 9.26
CA GLN A 86 -4.45 -9.00 9.21
C GLN A 86 -4.78 -7.70 9.95
N SER A 87 -6.01 -7.22 9.80
CA SER A 87 -6.46 -5.96 10.41
C SER A 87 -6.54 -5.98 11.93
N GLN A 88 -6.46 -7.16 12.56
CA GLN A 88 -6.44 -7.33 14.01
C GLN A 88 -5.02 -7.46 14.58
N ALA A 89 -3.99 -7.41 13.75
CA ALA A 89 -2.62 -7.40 14.23
C ALA A 89 -2.30 -6.09 14.95
N ASP A 90 -1.57 -6.16 16.07
CA ASP A 90 -1.08 -4.98 16.78
C ASP A 90 -0.01 -4.24 15.98
N VAL A 91 0.87 -4.98 15.30
CA VAL A 91 1.95 -4.45 14.45
C VAL A 91 2.10 -5.33 13.21
N ILE A 92 2.38 -4.71 12.07
CA ILE A 92 2.72 -5.42 10.83
C ILE A 92 4.04 -4.89 10.30
N TYR A 93 4.98 -5.81 10.06
CA TYR A 93 6.23 -5.51 9.35
C TYR A 93 6.13 -6.05 7.94
N GLU A 94 6.23 -5.18 6.94
CA GLU A 94 6.43 -5.61 5.56
C GLU A 94 7.91 -5.84 5.32
N VAL A 95 8.26 -7.04 4.90
CA VAL A 95 9.63 -7.50 4.76
C VAL A 95 9.91 -8.09 3.38
N PRO A 96 11.07 -7.81 2.77
CA PRO A 96 11.47 -8.42 1.51
C PRO A 96 11.59 -9.94 1.64
N ALA A 97 11.23 -10.64 0.56
CA ALA A 97 11.39 -12.07 0.42
C ALA A 97 12.03 -12.38 -0.94
N GLU A 98 12.27 -13.66 -1.20
CA GLU A 98 12.89 -14.10 -2.45
C GLU A 98 12.00 -13.78 -3.66
N GLY A 99 12.60 -13.51 -4.81
CA GLY A 99 11.88 -13.27 -6.07
C GLY A 99 11.28 -11.87 -6.21
N GLY A 100 11.76 -10.88 -5.46
CA GLY A 100 11.31 -9.49 -5.57
C GLY A 100 9.90 -9.23 -5.01
N ILE A 101 9.41 -10.14 -4.16
CA ILE A 101 8.14 -10.00 -3.46
C ILE A 101 8.37 -9.59 -2.01
N THR A 102 7.30 -9.19 -1.33
CA THR A 102 7.32 -8.97 0.11
C THR A 102 6.42 -9.98 0.84
N ARG A 103 6.62 -10.09 2.14
CA ARG A 103 5.72 -10.78 3.07
C ARG A 103 5.40 -9.86 4.23
N MET A 104 4.32 -10.13 4.93
CA MET A 104 3.90 -9.38 6.10
C MET A 104 4.05 -10.23 7.36
N LEU A 105 4.92 -9.79 8.27
CA LEU A 105 5.00 -10.37 9.61
C LEU A 105 3.99 -9.64 10.49
N ALA A 106 2.85 -10.28 10.71
CA ALA A 106 1.79 -9.76 11.57
C ALA A 106 2.01 -10.23 13.01
N VAL A 107 2.10 -9.30 13.95
CA VAL A 107 2.37 -9.54 15.37
C VAL A 107 1.13 -9.21 16.17
N TYR A 108 0.69 -10.17 16.98
CA TYR A 108 -0.52 -10.09 17.81
C TYR A 108 -0.14 -10.27 19.28
N GLN A 109 -0.54 -9.35 20.12
CA GLN A 109 -0.44 -9.52 21.58
C GLN A 109 -1.45 -10.56 22.09
N SER A 110 -2.61 -10.64 21.42
CA SER A 110 -3.63 -11.66 21.65
C SER A 110 -4.21 -12.14 20.33
N LEU A 111 -4.55 -13.42 20.26
CA LEU A 111 -5.32 -14.00 19.15
C LEU A 111 -6.81 -14.14 19.50
N ASP A 112 -7.22 -13.66 20.66
CA ASP A 112 -8.62 -13.71 21.09
C ASP A 112 -9.50 -12.89 20.16
N GLY A 113 -10.56 -13.52 19.63
CA GLY A 113 -11.48 -12.88 18.71
C GLY A 113 -10.97 -12.66 17.27
N VAL A 114 -9.70 -12.98 16.95
CA VAL A 114 -9.13 -12.75 15.61
C VAL A 114 -9.75 -13.66 14.53
N GLY A 115 -10.21 -14.85 14.89
CA GLY A 115 -10.81 -15.79 13.97
C GLY A 115 -9.79 -16.45 13.03
N LYS A 116 -10.04 -16.37 11.71
CA LYS A 116 -9.13 -16.96 10.69
C LYS A 116 -8.01 -15.99 10.35
N ILE A 117 -6.78 -16.53 10.30
CA ILE A 117 -5.60 -15.78 9.86
C ILE A 117 -5.02 -16.50 8.63
N GLY A 118 -4.74 -15.79 7.57
CA GLY A 118 -4.14 -16.37 6.37
C GLY A 118 -4.19 -15.47 5.13
N SER A 119 -3.55 -15.91 4.03
CA SER A 119 -2.80 -17.18 3.92
C SER A 119 -1.41 -17.06 4.56
N ILE A 120 -1.00 -18.13 5.26
CA ILE A 120 0.27 -18.19 5.98
C ILE A 120 1.39 -18.62 5.03
N ARG A 121 2.61 -18.07 5.24
CA ARG A 121 3.85 -18.42 4.54
C ARG A 121 4.96 -18.77 5.53
N SER A 122 6.03 -19.36 5.01
CA SER A 122 7.21 -19.67 5.81
C SER A 122 7.87 -18.39 6.32
N ALA A 123 8.12 -18.32 7.62
CA ALA A 123 9.07 -17.40 8.20
C ALA A 123 10.49 -17.86 7.83
N ARG A 124 11.37 -16.91 7.52
CA ARG A 124 12.79 -17.19 7.28
C ARG A 124 13.59 -16.85 8.52
N PRO A 125 14.73 -17.53 8.77
CA PRO A 125 15.57 -17.26 9.95
C PRO A 125 15.96 -15.79 10.08
N TYR A 126 16.28 -15.12 8.98
CA TYR A 126 16.69 -13.72 8.95
C TYR A 126 15.59 -12.69 9.33
N TYR A 127 14.38 -13.14 9.61
CA TYR A 127 13.33 -12.29 10.20
C TYR A 127 13.33 -12.35 11.75
N LEU A 128 14.16 -13.23 12.33
CA LEU A 128 14.19 -13.48 13.77
C LEU A 128 15.49 -13.00 14.42
N GLU A 129 16.40 -12.45 13.64
CA GLU A 129 17.69 -11.87 14.05
C GLU A 129 17.56 -10.33 14.20
#